data_592f7c550a30c51050c598fc6a0dcf26
#
_entry.id   592f7c550a30c51050c598fc6a0dcf26
#
_cell.length_a   1.000
_cell.length_b   1.000
_cell.length_c   1.000
_cell.angle_alpha   90.00
_cell.angle_beta   90.00
_cell.angle_gamma   90.00
#
_symmetry.space_group_name_H-M   'P 1'
#
loop_
_entity.id
_entity.type
_entity.pdbx_description
1 polymer ?
#
loop_
_entity_poly.entity_id
_entity_poly.type
_entity_poly.pdbx_seq_one_letter_code
_entity_poly.pdbx_strand_id
1 'polypeptide(L)'
;MSIIVTRNENGVEKIYNVSPKDFSNFILSNGDIVDIPRDDGIMVNGFVQKPGAYAYVPGYLAYNYISMAGGNTKDGSINKIKIIHSNGSISRNFNTVLKRGDVIIVERSTINTLTGNMSILQIVASLLTIYMT
;
A
#
# COMPACT_ATOMS: atom_id res chain seq x y z
N MET A 1 11.10 -1.82 14.69
CA MET A 1 11.01 -3.13 14.01
C MET A 1 10.97 -4.24 15.03
N SER A 2 10.11 -5.19 14.84
CA SER A 2 10.03 -6.36 15.72
C SER A 2 10.20 -7.61 14.89
N ILE A 3 10.69 -8.67 15.48
CA ILE A 3 10.68 -9.98 14.84
C ILE A 3 9.55 -10.82 15.42
N ILE A 4 9.04 -11.73 14.61
CA ILE A 4 7.98 -12.64 15.03
C ILE A 4 8.59 -14.03 15.14
N VAL A 5 8.42 -14.65 16.30
CA VAL A 5 8.90 -16.01 16.53
C VAL A 5 7.68 -16.91 16.75
N THR A 6 7.56 -17.91 15.89
CA THR A 6 6.50 -18.90 16.01
C THR A 6 7.10 -20.16 16.61
N ARG A 7 6.52 -20.61 17.72
CA ARG A 7 7.02 -21.77 18.47
C ARG A 7 5.91 -22.79 18.67
N ASN A 8 6.24 -24.03 18.44
CA ASN A 8 5.30 -25.12 18.72
C ASN A 8 5.61 -25.67 20.12
N GLU A 9 4.68 -25.51 21.04
CA GLU A 9 4.82 -26.02 22.40
C GLU A 9 3.74 -27.07 22.62
N ASN A 10 4.14 -28.33 22.63
CA ASN A 10 3.23 -29.47 22.87
C ASN A 10 2.04 -29.51 21.89
N GLY A 11 2.29 -29.22 20.62
CA GLY A 11 1.26 -29.22 19.61
C GLY A 11 0.47 -27.92 19.52
N VAL A 12 0.76 -26.94 20.37
CA VAL A 12 0.11 -25.64 20.33
C VAL A 12 1.09 -24.62 19.79
N GLU A 13 0.66 -23.88 18.77
CA GLU A 13 1.47 -22.84 18.16
C GLU A 13 1.37 -21.57 18.98
N LYS A 14 2.50 -21.04 19.40
CA LYS A 14 2.57 -19.76 20.10
C LYS A 14 3.36 -18.75 19.28
N ILE A 15 2.91 -17.52 19.29
CA ILE A 15 3.52 -16.44 18.54
C ILE A 15 4.08 -15.42 19.54
N TYR A 16 5.37 -15.13 19.42
CA TYR A 16 6.05 -14.13 20.23
C TYR A 16 6.44 -12.95 19.36
N ASN A 17 6.13 -11.76 19.81
CA ASN A 17 6.54 -10.53 19.14
C ASN A 17 7.69 -9.94 19.94
N VAL A 18 8.90 -10.02 19.38
CA VAL A 18 10.12 -9.63 20.10
C VAL A 18 10.59 -8.28 19.57
N SER A 19 10.63 -7.28 20.46
CA SER A 19 11.11 -5.96 20.12
C SER A 19 12.63 -5.90 20.15
N PRO A 20 13.26 -4.93 19.46
CA PRO A 20 14.73 -4.85 19.39
C PRO A 20 15.41 -4.80 20.75
N LYS A 21 14.81 -4.18 21.74
CA LYS A 21 15.37 -4.10 23.09
C LYS A 21 15.45 -5.45 23.79
N ASP A 22 14.66 -6.42 23.34
CA ASP A 22 14.60 -7.74 23.94
C ASP A 22 15.37 -8.80 23.15
N PHE A 23 16.00 -8.43 22.04
CA PHE A 23 16.68 -9.38 21.16
C PHE A 23 17.77 -10.17 21.89
N SER A 24 18.54 -9.52 22.74
CA SER A 24 19.62 -10.18 23.46
C SER A 24 19.14 -11.09 24.59
N ASN A 25 17.92 -10.91 25.04
CA ASN A 25 17.34 -11.66 26.16
C ASN A 25 16.40 -12.77 25.69
N PHE A 26 16.01 -12.77 24.44
CA PHE A 26 15.09 -13.78 23.92
C PHE A 26 15.87 -15.01 23.49
N ILE A 27 15.52 -16.15 24.03
CA ILE A 27 16.18 -17.42 23.75
C ILE A 27 15.34 -18.20 22.76
N LEU A 28 15.93 -18.51 21.60
CA LEU A 28 15.28 -19.34 20.61
C LEU A 28 15.36 -20.81 21.02
N SER A 29 14.33 -21.55 20.67
CA SER A 29 14.28 -23.00 20.86
C SER A 29 14.38 -23.70 19.52
N ASN A 30 14.77 -24.97 19.58
CA ASN A 30 14.84 -25.78 18.37
C ASN A 30 13.46 -25.90 17.74
N GLY A 31 13.38 -25.68 16.42
CA GLY A 31 12.13 -25.72 15.68
C GLY A 31 11.39 -24.39 15.63
N ASP A 32 11.91 -23.33 16.26
CA ASP A 32 11.31 -22.02 16.14
C ASP A 32 11.41 -21.49 14.71
N ILE A 33 10.37 -20.81 14.26
CA ILE A 33 10.37 -20.10 12.99
C ILE A 33 10.50 -18.61 13.28
N VAL A 34 11.55 -18.00 12.76
CA VAL A 34 11.80 -16.57 12.95
C VAL A 34 11.44 -15.85 11.68
N ASP A 35 10.50 -14.92 11.79
CA ASP A 35 10.07 -14.08 10.67
C ASP A 35 10.46 -12.64 10.97
N ILE A 36 11.20 -12.03 10.03
CA ILE A 36 11.65 -10.65 10.16
C ILE A 36 10.85 -9.83 9.14
N PRO A 37 9.78 -9.17 9.58
CA PRO A 37 8.97 -8.37 8.65
C PRO A 37 9.79 -7.21 8.10
N ARG A 38 9.57 -6.89 6.85
CA ARG A 38 10.18 -5.72 6.23
C ARG A 38 9.21 -4.56 6.39
N ASP A 39 9.52 -3.68 7.32
CA ASP A 39 8.74 -2.47 7.55
C ASP A 39 9.55 -1.20 7.26
N ASP A 40 10.66 -1.35 6.58
CA ASP A 40 11.59 -0.24 6.31
C ASP A 40 11.33 0.45 4.97
N GLY A 41 10.34 0.02 4.24
CA GLY A 41 10.00 0.59 2.94
C GLY A 41 8.57 1.10 2.87
N ILE A 42 8.25 1.67 1.71
CA ILE A 42 6.91 2.13 1.38
C ILE A 42 6.40 1.28 0.23
N MET A 43 5.19 0.75 0.38
CA MET A 43 4.55 -0.01 -0.68
C MET A 43 3.69 0.94 -1.51
N VAL A 44 3.85 0.89 -2.83
CA VAL A 44 3.01 1.67 -3.76
C VAL A 44 2.26 0.70 -4.64
N ASN A 45 0.96 0.71 -4.54
CA ASN A 45 0.06 -0.21 -5.24
C ASN A 45 -1.01 0.53 -6.01
N GLY A 46 -1.82 -0.23 -6.73
CA GLY A 46 -2.93 0.31 -7.49
C GLY A 46 -2.53 0.73 -8.89
N PHE A 47 -3.13 1.81 -9.36
CA PHE A 47 -2.97 2.24 -10.75
C PHE A 47 -1.73 3.12 -10.92
N VAL A 48 -0.56 2.54 -10.71
CA VAL A 48 0.74 3.18 -10.97
C VAL A 48 1.51 2.35 -11.98
N GLN A 49 2.49 2.98 -12.63
CA GLN A 49 3.25 2.31 -13.70
C GLN A 49 4.05 1.12 -13.19
N LYS A 50 4.68 1.26 -12.03
CA LYS A 50 5.52 0.21 -11.44
C LYS A 50 5.17 0.00 -9.99
N PRO A 51 4.09 -0.77 -9.70
CA PRO A 51 3.74 -1.09 -8.31
C PRO A 51 4.85 -1.89 -7.64
N GLY A 52 5.03 -1.70 -6.36
CA GLY A 52 6.01 -2.46 -5.60
C GLY A 52 6.47 -1.72 -4.36
N ALA A 53 7.56 -2.23 -3.79
CA ALA A 53 8.15 -1.66 -2.59
C ALA A 53 9.27 -0.68 -2.97
N TYR A 54 9.29 0.46 -2.29
CA TYR A 54 10.27 1.51 -2.53
C TYR A 54 10.96 1.85 -1.22
N ALA A 55 12.23 2.22 -1.31
CA ALA A 55 13.01 2.57 -0.13
C ALA A 55 12.41 3.80 0.55
N TYR A 56 12.34 3.76 1.88
CA TYR A 56 11.86 4.89 2.65
C TYR A 56 12.90 6.02 2.60
N VAL A 57 12.42 7.22 2.31
CA VAL A 57 13.25 8.43 2.34
C VAL A 57 12.59 9.42 3.30
N PRO A 58 13.29 9.81 4.38
CA PRO A 58 12.71 10.74 5.35
C PRO A 58 12.28 12.05 4.67
N GLY A 59 11.08 12.51 5.02
CA GLY A 59 10.53 13.75 4.50
C GLY A 59 9.83 13.63 3.16
N TYR A 60 9.91 12.49 2.47
CA TYR A 60 9.19 12.33 1.22
C TYR A 60 7.69 12.26 1.46
N LEU A 61 6.95 12.89 0.55
CA LEU A 61 5.50 12.88 0.55
C LEU A 61 5.00 11.71 -0.30
N ALA A 62 3.72 11.39 -0.17
CA ALA A 62 3.12 10.36 -1.01
C ALA A 62 3.35 10.63 -2.50
N TYR A 63 3.24 11.88 -2.91
CA TYR A 63 3.51 12.28 -4.29
C TYR A 63 4.89 11.81 -4.77
N ASN A 64 5.91 11.96 -3.94
CA ASN A 64 7.27 11.57 -4.31
C ASN A 64 7.37 10.06 -4.58
N TYR A 65 6.74 9.24 -3.75
CA TYR A 65 6.76 7.79 -3.95
C TYR A 65 5.98 7.38 -5.18
N ILE A 66 4.85 8.02 -5.44
CA ILE A 66 4.09 7.76 -6.66
C ILE A 66 4.93 8.09 -7.88
N SER A 67 5.69 9.19 -7.83
CA SER A 67 6.59 9.55 -8.92
C SER A 67 7.71 8.53 -9.11
N MET A 68 8.25 8.00 -8.02
CA MET A 68 9.26 6.93 -8.08
C MET A 68 8.69 5.69 -8.75
N ALA A 69 7.40 5.43 -8.58
CA ALA A 69 6.72 4.31 -9.22
C ALA A 69 6.30 4.61 -10.67
N GLY A 70 6.79 5.70 -11.24
CA GLY A 70 6.51 6.06 -12.62
C GLY A 70 5.24 6.88 -12.83
N GLY A 71 4.60 7.31 -11.74
CA GLY A 71 3.34 8.04 -11.80
C GLY A 71 2.13 7.12 -11.96
N ASN A 72 0.95 7.70 -11.94
CA ASN A 72 -0.28 6.94 -12.13
C ASN A 72 -0.44 6.50 -13.58
N THR A 73 -1.16 5.41 -13.79
CA THR A 73 -1.56 5.00 -15.14
C THR A 73 -2.71 5.89 -15.62
N LYS A 74 -3.09 5.75 -16.89
CA LYS A 74 -4.20 6.55 -17.43
C LYS A 74 -5.52 6.26 -16.71
N ASP A 75 -5.67 5.08 -16.14
CA ASP A 75 -6.89 4.71 -15.42
C ASP A 75 -6.83 5.10 -13.95
N GLY A 76 -5.68 5.53 -13.47
CA GLY A 76 -5.51 5.96 -12.09
C GLY A 76 -5.68 7.46 -11.94
N SER A 77 -5.96 7.89 -10.73
CA SER A 77 -6.09 9.31 -10.41
C SER A 77 -5.21 9.67 -9.23
N ILE A 78 -4.32 10.64 -9.42
CA ILE A 78 -3.49 11.13 -8.33
C ILE A 78 -4.33 11.86 -7.29
N ASN A 79 -5.55 12.26 -7.64
CA ASN A 79 -6.46 12.89 -6.70
C ASN A 79 -7.27 11.86 -5.91
N LYS A 80 -7.13 10.59 -6.24
CA LYS A 80 -7.82 9.50 -5.56
C LYS A 80 -6.79 8.51 -5.02
N ILE A 81 -6.10 8.92 -3.99
CA ILE A 81 -5.14 8.07 -3.34
C ILE A 81 -5.62 7.71 -1.94
N LYS A 82 -5.14 6.58 -1.47
CA LYS A 82 -5.41 6.11 -0.13
C LYS A 82 -4.08 5.71 0.47
N ILE A 83 -3.77 6.25 1.62
CA ILE A 83 -2.54 5.92 2.34
C ILE A 83 -2.96 5.19 3.62
N ILE A 84 -2.51 3.96 3.76
CA ILE A 84 -2.76 3.16 4.94
C ILE A 84 -1.50 3.19 5.79
N HIS A 85 -1.60 3.82 6.94
CA HIS A 85 -0.48 3.91 7.87
C HIS A 85 -0.32 2.61 8.65
N SER A 86 0.88 2.38 9.16
CA SER A 86 1.18 1.15 9.90
C SER A 86 0.29 0.96 11.13
N ASN A 87 -0.27 2.03 11.67
CA ASN A 87 -1.21 1.95 12.80
C ASN A 87 -2.67 1.71 12.35
N GLY A 88 -2.91 1.54 11.05
CA GLY A 88 -4.24 1.31 10.50
C GLY A 88 -5.02 2.57 10.12
N SER A 89 -4.53 3.75 10.45
CA SER A 89 -5.21 4.98 10.06
C SER A 89 -5.06 5.22 8.55
N ILE A 90 -5.98 5.99 7.98
CA ILE A 90 -6.04 6.22 6.55
C ILE A 90 -5.95 7.72 6.28
N SER A 91 -5.11 8.10 5.34
CA SER A 91 -4.99 9.46 4.83
C SER A 91 -5.25 9.44 3.33
N ARG A 92 -5.76 10.55 2.79
CA ARG A 92 -6.09 10.62 1.36
C ARG A 92 -5.42 11.80 0.65
N ASN A 93 -4.53 12.50 1.32
CA ASN A 93 -3.88 13.67 0.75
C ASN A 93 -2.49 13.27 0.24
N PHE A 94 -2.22 13.53 -1.05
CA PHE A 94 -0.93 13.17 -1.65
C PHE A 94 0.24 14.02 -1.11
N ASN A 95 -0.03 15.06 -0.33
CA ASN A 95 1.00 15.81 0.38
C ASN A 95 1.27 15.26 1.78
N THR A 96 0.73 14.11 2.11
CA THR A 96 0.98 13.47 3.40
C THR A 96 2.43 12.99 3.49
N VAL A 97 3.08 13.30 4.60
CA VAL A 97 4.42 12.78 4.89
C VAL A 97 4.27 11.33 5.34
N LEU A 98 5.04 10.45 4.73
CA LEU A 98 4.93 9.03 5.01
C LEU A 98 5.94 8.58 6.05
N LYS A 99 5.61 7.49 6.69
CA LYS A 99 6.47 6.80 7.65
C LYS A 99 6.77 5.40 7.14
N ARG A 100 7.79 4.78 7.71
CA ARG A 100 8.14 3.41 7.34
C ARG A 100 6.95 2.48 7.51
N GLY A 101 6.74 1.60 6.57
CA GLY A 101 5.65 0.63 6.59
C GLY A 101 4.32 1.13 6.05
N ASP A 102 4.24 2.38 5.63
CA ASP A 102 3.01 2.91 5.04
C ASP A 102 2.78 2.33 3.64
N VAL A 103 1.52 2.24 3.26
CA VAL A 103 1.10 1.72 1.96
C VAL A 103 0.33 2.80 1.23
N ILE A 104 0.71 3.08 -0.01
CA ILE A 104 0.00 4.01 -0.88
C ILE A 104 -0.74 3.21 -1.93
N ILE A 105 -2.02 3.53 -2.11
CA ILE A 105 -2.85 2.93 -3.15
C ILE A 105 -3.39 4.05 -4.02
N VAL A 106 -3.06 4.01 -5.31
CA VAL A 106 -3.63 4.93 -6.29
C VAL A 106 -4.90 4.30 -6.82
N GLU A 107 -6.01 4.94 -6.56
CA GLU A 107 -7.32 4.40 -6.91
C GLU A 107 -7.69 4.75 -8.35
N ARG A 108 -8.68 4.05 -8.86
CA ARG A 108 -9.15 4.24 -10.23
C ARG A 108 -9.85 5.58 -10.38
N SER A 109 -9.60 6.24 -11.51
CA SER A 109 -10.29 7.49 -11.82
C SER A 109 -11.78 7.23 -12.04
N THR A 110 -12.61 8.08 -11.43
CA THR A 110 -14.06 7.98 -11.62
C THR A 110 -14.47 8.19 -13.07
N ILE A 111 -13.81 9.13 -13.74
CA ILE A 111 -14.09 9.41 -15.16
C ILE A 111 -13.75 8.19 -15.99
N ASN A 112 -12.56 7.61 -15.79
CA ASN A 112 -12.17 6.42 -16.51
C ASN A 112 -13.04 5.22 -16.15
N THR A 113 -13.57 5.17 -14.94
CA THR A 113 -14.51 4.14 -14.57
C THR A 113 -15.79 4.25 -15.38
N LEU A 114 -16.28 5.47 -15.59
CA LEU A 114 -17.46 5.67 -16.43
C LEU A 114 -17.17 5.36 -17.89
N THR A 115 -16.05 5.82 -18.42
CA THR A 115 -15.71 5.58 -19.82
C THR A 115 -15.20 4.17 -20.04
N GLY A 116 -14.70 3.52 -19.02
CA GLY A 116 -14.20 2.15 -19.13
C GLY A 116 -15.29 1.12 -19.31
N ASN A 117 -16.50 1.41 -18.85
CA ASN A 117 -17.63 0.49 -18.93
C ASN A 117 -18.45 0.67 -20.21
N MET A 118 -18.21 1.73 -20.93
CA MET A 118 -18.89 1.99 -22.19
C MET A 118 -17.90 2.78 -23.05
N SER A 119 -18.08 2.72 -24.33
CA SER A 119 -17.27 3.56 -25.18
C SER A 119 -17.56 5.02 -24.86
N ILE A 120 -16.59 5.88 -25.03
CA ILE A 120 -16.74 7.30 -24.78
C ILE A 120 -17.89 7.84 -25.62
N LEU A 121 -18.02 7.36 -26.84
CA LEU A 121 -19.10 7.76 -27.69
C LEU A 121 -20.45 7.37 -27.11
N GLN A 122 -20.53 6.20 -26.51
CA GLN A 122 -21.79 5.78 -25.88
C GLN A 122 -22.13 6.61 -24.67
N ILE A 123 -21.12 7.04 -23.90
CA ILE A 123 -21.40 7.89 -22.77
C ILE A 123 -21.82 9.27 -23.20
N VAL A 124 -21.09 9.87 -24.10
CA VAL A 124 -21.44 11.16 -24.66
C VAL A 124 -22.76 11.05 -25.36
N ALA A 125 -22.90 10.01 -26.16
CA ALA A 125 -24.16 9.78 -26.84
C ALA A 125 -25.23 9.50 -25.84
N SER A 126 -24.98 8.70 -24.82
CA SER A 126 -26.01 8.44 -23.84
C SER A 126 -26.34 9.64 -23.06
N LEU A 127 -25.44 10.57 -22.91
CA LEU A 127 -25.73 11.80 -22.22
C LEU A 127 -26.27 12.80 -23.17
N LEU A 128 -25.88 12.68 -24.42
CA LEU A 128 -26.37 13.58 -25.41
C LEU A 128 -27.43 12.94 -26.17
N THR A 129 -27.34 11.70 -26.28
CA THR A 129 -28.37 11.07 -26.94
C THR A 129 -29.17 10.32 -26.15
N ILE A 130 -28.78 9.90 -25.28
CA ILE A 130 -29.49 9.28 -24.40
C ILE A 130 -29.93 10.23 -24.05
N TYR A 131 -29.69 10.65 -24.19
CA TYR A 131 -29.20 11.69 -24.80
C TYR A 131 -28.96 11.44 -26.20
N MET A 132 -28.29 10.89 -26.58
CA MET A 132 -28.08 10.85 -27.86
C MET A 132 -27.86 9.59 -28.43
N THR A 133 -27.50 8.91 -28.16
CA THR A 133 -27.19 7.75 -28.76
C THR A 133 -27.22 7.71 -30.08
#